data_316c96d1eff996b6f2dc2a33d82d479c
#
_entry.id   316c96d1eff996b6f2dc2a33d82d479c
#
_cell.length_a   1.000
_cell.length_b   1.000
_cell.length_c   1.000
_cell.angle_alpha   90.00
_cell.angle_beta   90.00
_cell.angle_gamma   90.00
#
_symmetry.space_group_name_H-M   'P 1'
#
loop_
_entity.id
_entity.type
_entity.pdbx_description
1 polymer ?
#
loop_
_entity_poly.entity_id
_entity_poly.type
_entity_poly.pdbx_seq_one_letter_code
_entity_poly.pdbx_strand_id
1 'polypeptide(L)'
;MMNYFKLGVKKFLSILKEESSRLIGVIVSPLITLFLLSYVWSNVYVENIPFGIVDLDNTSLSRTVIEQLSNCPSLKVDHFFDSESDLEQAVKARTVHGGIIIPQNFSKDVSMKKSPKAEIIVDGTNMLIGGNALSGAASVMGTLSAGTELKMLQGNGMFPSVAKTAIGTFSYVQRILYDPQGSYIRNMSYTVVPLVIQMAFLCEFFIPMFIKKKKDFATMKIRSKEFIFSLLDIIIRIALFALVVITATFIGLCLIKRFYSLPMKGELWIYAVLMIAFFFNLIGFGLVFASILSKMDYFVFVYTVCSTPFMMTCGVAYPFYMMPAGVEFFIKFISPLAQVAVPLKNLNLKGVGWDIILPYLKESIGYSLFWIPIGLIMYIISVIITKYKITKSSEYIDSEDDMNIQTIQ
;
A
#
# COMPACT_ATOMS: atom_id res chain seq x y z
N MET A 1 8.14 -44.74 -12.21
CA MET A 1 8.18 -43.48 -11.46
C MET A 1 9.27 -42.51 -11.96
N MET A 2 10.53 -42.98 -12.09
CA MET A 2 11.68 -42.14 -12.52
C MET A 2 11.56 -41.49 -13.92
N ASN A 3 10.88 -42.14 -14.89
CA ASN A 3 10.65 -41.56 -16.22
C ASN A 3 9.63 -40.41 -16.23
N TYR A 4 8.57 -40.48 -15.40
CA TYR A 4 7.60 -39.40 -15.28
C TYR A 4 8.19 -38.17 -14.57
N PHE A 5 9.05 -38.39 -13.59
CA PHE A 5 9.77 -37.31 -12.92
C PHE A 5 10.73 -36.59 -13.87
N LYS A 6 11.54 -37.33 -14.66
CA LYS A 6 12.42 -36.75 -15.69
C LYS A 6 11.65 -35.99 -16.75
N LEU A 7 10.48 -36.49 -17.17
CA LEU A 7 9.61 -35.80 -18.11
C LEU A 7 9.05 -34.49 -17.54
N GLY A 8 8.64 -34.51 -16.28
CA GLY A 8 8.19 -33.34 -15.54
C GLY A 8 9.26 -32.27 -15.41
N VAL A 9 10.47 -32.65 -15.02
CA VAL A 9 11.62 -31.73 -14.92
C VAL A 9 11.99 -31.15 -16.28
N LYS A 10 11.99 -31.95 -17.36
CA LYS A 10 12.28 -31.47 -18.71
C LYS A 10 11.21 -30.47 -19.19
N LYS A 11 9.93 -30.74 -18.90
CA LYS A 11 8.83 -29.82 -19.21
C LYS A 11 8.94 -28.54 -18.40
N PHE A 12 9.25 -28.61 -17.12
CA PHE A 12 9.49 -27.47 -16.25
C PHE A 12 10.62 -26.58 -16.77
N LEU A 13 11.75 -27.16 -17.16
CA LEU A 13 12.87 -26.43 -17.74
C LEU A 13 12.54 -25.80 -19.10
N SER A 14 11.70 -26.47 -19.92
CA SER A 14 11.24 -25.88 -21.20
C SER A 14 10.31 -24.68 -20.97
N ILE A 15 9.43 -24.73 -19.97
CA ILE A 15 8.56 -23.61 -19.61
C ILE A 15 9.39 -22.44 -19.08
N LEU A 16 10.39 -22.69 -18.22
CA LEU A 16 11.31 -21.67 -17.74
C LEU A 16 12.03 -20.95 -18.88
N LYS A 17 12.49 -21.69 -19.88
CA LYS A 17 13.17 -21.13 -21.05
C LYS A 17 12.22 -20.35 -21.95
N GLU A 18 11.02 -20.86 -22.19
CA GLU A 18 10.00 -20.22 -23.03
C GLU A 18 9.47 -18.92 -22.41
N GLU A 19 9.25 -18.91 -21.10
CA GLU A 19 8.70 -17.77 -20.35
C GLU A 19 9.78 -16.90 -19.68
N SER A 20 11.06 -17.14 -19.96
CA SER A 20 12.19 -16.47 -19.27
C SER A 20 12.08 -14.94 -19.33
N SER A 21 11.73 -14.39 -20.49
CA SER A 21 11.58 -12.92 -20.65
C SER A 21 10.46 -12.35 -19.78
N ARG A 22 9.30 -13.04 -19.74
CA ARG A 22 8.16 -12.64 -18.90
C ARG A 22 8.45 -12.83 -17.42
N LEU A 23 9.12 -13.93 -17.03
CA LEU A 23 9.56 -14.17 -15.65
C LEU A 23 10.51 -13.09 -15.18
N ILE A 24 11.46 -12.67 -16.03
CA ILE A 24 12.36 -11.57 -15.72
C ILE A 24 11.55 -10.27 -15.52
N GLY A 25 10.61 -9.93 -16.42
CA GLY A 25 9.75 -8.76 -16.28
C GLY A 25 8.97 -8.76 -14.96
N VAL A 26 8.29 -9.88 -14.66
CA VAL A 26 7.47 -10.05 -13.45
C VAL A 26 8.30 -10.04 -12.16
N ILE A 27 9.60 -10.40 -12.20
CA ILE A 27 10.51 -10.29 -11.05
C ILE A 27 11.07 -8.87 -10.94
N VAL A 28 11.57 -8.33 -12.05
CA VAL A 28 12.33 -7.08 -12.07
C VAL A 28 11.41 -5.88 -11.84
N SER A 29 10.22 -5.86 -12.42
CA SER A 29 9.26 -4.75 -12.29
C SER A 29 8.86 -4.49 -10.82
N PRO A 30 8.41 -5.47 -10.02
CA PRO A 30 8.13 -5.26 -8.61
C PRO A 30 9.37 -4.85 -7.80
N LEU A 31 10.53 -5.47 -8.07
CA LEU A 31 11.76 -5.16 -7.34
C LEU A 31 12.23 -3.73 -7.63
N ILE A 32 12.25 -3.30 -8.89
CA ILE A 32 12.60 -1.92 -9.24
C ILE A 32 11.64 -0.95 -8.57
N THR A 33 10.34 -1.19 -8.68
CA THR A 33 9.31 -0.32 -8.07
C THR A 33 9.48 -0.26 -6.56
N LEU A 34 9.72 -1.39 -5.90
CA LEU A 34 9.97 -1.45 -4.46
C LEU A 34 11.21 -0.66 -4.06
N PHE A 35 12.33 -0.84 -4.77
CA PHE A 35 13.57 -0.11 -4.48
C PHE A 35 13.41 1.38 -4.73
N LEU A 36 12.80 1.77 -5.85
CA LEU A 36 12.59 3.17 -6.19
C LEU A 36 11.70 3.87 -5.17
N LEU A 37 10.55 3.29 -4.82
CA LEU A 37 9.66 3.86 -3.82
C LEU A 37 10.28 3.86 -2.42
N SER A 38 11.02 2.81 -2.06
CA SER A 38 11.74 2.77 -0.79
C SER A 38 12.83 3.82 -0.73
N TYR A 39 13.50 4.11 -1.83
CA TYR A 39 14.47 5.21 -1.93
C TYR A 39 13.81 6.57 -1.78
N VAL A 40 12.68 6.81 -2.48
CA VAL A 40 11.89 8.05 -2.37
C VAL A 40 11.36 8.26 -0.94
N TRP A 41 10.93 7.17 -0.28
CA TRP A 41 10.41 7.18 1.09
C TRP A 41 11.46 6.83 2.14
N SER A 42 12.75 6.92 1.81
CA SER A 42 13.86 6.50 2.69
C SER A 42 13.94 7.30 4.00
N ASN A 43 13.47 8.53 3.99
CA ASN A 43 13.34 9.34 5.18
C ASN A 43 12.24 8.76 6.09
N VAL A 44 12.67 7.81 6.94
CA VAL A 44 11.79 7.15 7.92
C VAL A 44 11.26 8.14 8.95
N TYR A 45 12.05 9.16 9.24
CA TYR A 45 11.72 10.23 10.19
C TYR A 45 11.27 11.46 9.42
N VAL A 46 10.13 12.01 9.82
CA VAL A 46 9.71 13.34 9.35
C VAL A 46 10.40 14.35 10.23
N GLU A 47 11.60 14.75 9.84
CA GLU A 47 12.48 15.70 10.57
C GLU A 47 12.60 17.00 9.78
N ASN A 48 13.08 18.02 10.45
CA ASN A 48 13.38 19.32 9.85
C ASN A 48 12.18 19.95 9.12
N ILE A 49 10.97 19.83 9.69
CA ILE A 49 9.78 20.46 9.15
C ILE A 49 9.92 21.97 9.28
N PRO A 50 9.89 22.76 8.18
CA PRO A 50 9.92 24.22 8.24
C PRO A 50 8.81 24.76 9.15
N PHE A 51 9.19 25.47 10.21
CA PHE A 51 8.30 25.92 11.27
C PHE A 51 8.55 27.40 11.59
N GLY A 52 7.48 28.17 11.60
CA GLY A 52 7.52 29.62 11.80
C GLY A 52 7.30 30.03 13.25
N ILE A 53 7.84 31.18 13.63
CA ILE A 53 7.66 31.79 14.95
C ILE A 53 7.09 33.18 14.81
N VAL A 54 6.06 33.49 15.60
CA VAL A 54 5.58 34.85 15.86
C VAL A 54 5.78 35.11 17.36
N ASP A 55 6.76 35.91 17.72
CA ASP A 55 7.03 36.26 19.11
C ASP A 55 6.59 37.71 19.38
N LEU A 56 5.43 37.87 20.01
CA LEU A 56 4.89 39.18 20.38
C LEU A 56 5.29 39.59 21.81
N ASP A 57 5.93 38.70 22.58
CA ASP A 57 6.34 38.92 23.96
C ASP A 57 7.76 39.45 24.07
N ASN A 58 8.67 39.02 23.23
CA ASN A 58 10.06 39.43 23.13
C ASN A 58 10.85 39.37 24.48
N THR A 59 10.53 38.39 25.32
CA THR A 59 11.13 38.24 26.66
C THR A 59 12.19 37.13 26.72
N SER A 60 12.81 36.94 27.87
CA SER A 60 13.72 35.81 28.11
C SER A 60 12.98 34.46 28.06
N LEU A 61 11.70 34.42 28.51
CA LEU A 61 10.91 33.21 28.52
C LEU A 61 10.51 32.81 27.08
N SER A 62 10.06 33.76 26.24
CA SER A 62 9.73 33.49 24.84
C SER A 62 10.96 32.98 24.07
N ARG A 63 12.14 33.54 24.31
CA ARG A 63 13.42 33.08 23.73
C ARG A 63 13.73 31.63 24.14
N THR A 64 13.48 31.26 25.42
CA THR A 64 13.65 29.87 25.89
C THR A 64 12.68 28.94 25.17
N VAL A 65 11.43 29.34 24.92
CA VAL A 65 10.46 28.57 24.13
C VAL A 65 10.99 28.34 22.71
N ILE A 66 11.49 29.41 22.05
CA ILE A 66 12.04 29.35 20.71
C ILE A 66 13.27 28.44 20.65
N GLU A 67 14.17 28.53 21.60
CA GLU A 67 15.35 27.68 21.69
C GLU A 67 14.98 26.20 21.83
N GLN A 68 14.04 25.89 22.69
CA GLN A 68 13.57 24.49 22.84
C GLN A 68 12.85 23.94 21.62
N LEU A 69 12.09 24.79 20.91
CA LEU A 69 11.48 24.41 19.63
C LEU A 69 12.55 24.18 18.56
N SER A 70 13.61 25.02 18.54
CA SER A 70 14.73 24.87 17.61
C SER A 70 15.56 23.60 17.87
N ASN A 71 15.59 23.13 19.11
CA ASN A 71 16.24 21.88 19.52
C ASN A 71 15.36 20.64 19.27
N CYS A 72 14.11 20.80 18.81
CA CYS A 72 13.22 19.69 18.50
C CYS A 72 13.59 19.07 17.12
N PRO A 73 13.99 17.78 17.05
CA PRO A 73 14.42 17.18 15.78
C PRO A 73 13.37 17.21 14.68
N SER A 74 12.09 17.20 15.04
CA SER A 74 11.00 17.25 14.06
C SER A 74 10.82 18.62 13.41
N LEU A 75 11.32 19.69 14.04
CA LEU A 75 11.07 21.07 13.61
C LEU A 75 12.36 21.73 13.11
N LYS A 76 12.24 22.54 12.08
CA LYS A 76 13.29 23.46 11.63
C LYS A 76 12.80 24.89 11.79
N VAL A 77 13.21 25.53 12.87
CA VAL A 77 12.84 26.90 13.22
C VAL A 77 13.83 27.86 12.57
N ASP A 78 13.53 28.33 11.38
CA ASP A 78 14.37 29.24 10.60
C ASP A 78 13.60 30.44 10.03
N HIS A 79 12.29 30.53 10.31
CA HIS A 79 11.42 31.59 9.85
C HIS A 79 10.76 32.32 11.02
N PHE A 80 10.92 33.66 11.03
CA PHE A 80 10.34 34.54 12.03
C PHE A 80 9.40 35.52 11.32
N PHE A 81 8.24 35.77 11.89
CA PHE A 81 7.20 36.62 11.34
C PHE A 81 6.75 37.65 12.37
N ASP A 82 6.34 38.82 11.92
CA ASP A 82 5.92 39.93 12.79
C ASP A 82 4.42 39.81 13.17
N SER A 83 3.62 39.06 12.38
CA SER A 83 2.19 38.91 12.63
C SER A 83 1.69 37.51 12.35
N GLU A 84 0.54 37.17 12.95
CA GLU A 84 -0.23 35.95 12.66
C GLU A 84 -0.59 35.86 11.17
N SER A 85 -1.01 36.97 10.57
CA SER A 85 -1.37 37.02 9.15
C SER A 85 -0.19 36.63 8.25
N ASP A 86 1.03 37.07 8.58
CA ASP A 86 2.22 36.74 7.80
C ASP A 86 2.57 35.26 7.94
N LEU A 87 2.42 34.68 9.13
CA LEU A 87 2.58 33.25 9.36
C LEU A 87 1.55 32.46 8.57
N GLU A 88 0.27 32.85 8.60
CA GLU A 88 -0.76 32.18 7.80
C GLU A 88 -0.49 32.24 6.30
N GLN A 89 -0.03 33.38 5.80
CA GLN A 89 0.35 33.52 4.39
C GLN A 89 1.54 32.63 4.05
N ALA A 90 2.53 32.52 4.91
CA ALA A 90 3.67 31.61 4.74
C ALA A 90 3.24 30.14 4.73
N VAL A 91 2.28 29.75 5.58
CA VAL A 91 1.68 28.42 5.54
C VAL A 91 0.92 28.18 4.24
N LYS A 92 0.12 29.15 3.77
CA LYS A 92 -0.58 29.08 2.47
C LYS A 92 0.40 28.98 1.29
N ALA A 93 1.52 29.70 1.37
CA ALA A 93 2.59 29.64 0.36
C ALA A 93 3.47 28.40 0.47
N ARG A 94 3.28 27.55 1.51
CA ARG A 94 4.08 26.37 1.82
C ARG A 94 5.56 26.69 2.11
N THR A 95 5.87 27.91 2.50
CA THR A 95 7.21 28.29 2.97
C THR A 95 7.50 27.62 4.32
N VAL A 96 6.48 27.55 5.17
CA VAL A 96 6.46 26.77 6.40
C VAL A 96 5.24 25.85 6.44
N HIS A 97 5.33 24.76 7.20
CA HIS A 97 4.23 23.80 7.38
C HIS A 97 3.49 23.96 8.71
N GLY A 98 3.89 24.92 9.50
CA GLY A 98 3.26 25.32 10.75
C GLY A 98 4.05 26.39 11.43
N GLY A 99 3.56 26.83 12.57
CA GLY A 99 4.23 27.81 13.40
C GLY A 99 3.59 27.93 14.77
N ILE A 100 4.21 28.74 15.62
CA ILE A 100 3.70 29.08 16.95
C ILE A 100 3.61 30.59 17.10
N ILE A 101 2.52 31.04 17.71
CA ILE A 101 2.29 32.42 18.08
C ILE A 101 2.41 32.54 19.60
N ILE A 102 3.40 33.31 20.07
CA ILE A 102 3.58 33.63 21.49
C ILE A 102 2.93 34.99 21.72
N PRO A 103 1.85 35.09 22.52
CA PRO A 103 1.10 36.32 22.69
C PRO A 103 1.87 37.36 23.50
N GLN A 104 1.46 38.62 23.42
CA GLN A 104 1.96 39.70 24.23
C GLN A 104 1.74 39.43 25.71
N ASN A 105 2.69 39.86 26.58
CA ASN A 105 2.69 39.64 28.00
C ASN A 105 2.72 38.18 28.45
N PHE A 106 3.12 37.24 27.55
CA PHE A 106 3.20 35.81 27.84
C PHE A 106 3.98 35.53 29.13
N SER A 107 5.19 36.08 29.27
CA SER A 107 6.05 35.89 30.44
C SER A 107 5.44 36.47 31.72
N LYS A 108 4.81 37.63 31.61
CA LYS A 108 4.13 38.30 32.74
C LYS A 108 2.95 37.48 33.24
N ASP A 109 2.13 37.01 32.33
CA ASP A 109 0.95 36.19 32.66
C ASP A 109 1.30 34.81 33.20
N VAL A 110 2.39 34.18 32.70
CA VAL A 110 2.97 32.98 33.29
C VAL A 110 3.39 33.26 34.77
N SER A 111 4.11 34.35 35.01
CA SER A 111 4.55 34.72 36.36
C SER A 111 3.40 34.97 37.29
N MET A 112 2.27 35.49 36.80
CA MET A 112 1.02 35.72 37.56
C MET A 112 0.12 34.48 37.65
N LYS A 113 0.54 33.32 37.16
CA LYS A 113 -0.24 32.07 37.11
C LYS A 113 -1.57 32.19 36.33
N LYS A 114 -1.62 33.04 35.30
CA LYS A 114 -2.82 33.26 34.46
C LYS A 114 -2.95 32.30 33.32
N SER A 115 -2.03 31.34 33.14
CA SER A 115 -2.02 30.31 32.09
C SER A 115 -2.26 30.89 30.68
N PRO A 116 -1.35 31.74 30.16
CA PRO A 116 -1.50 32.31 28.83
C PRO A 116 -1.45 31.19 27.78
N LYS A 117 -2.15 31.40 26.66
CA LYS A 117 -2.24 30.42 25.60
C LYS A 117 -1.32 30.81 24.44
N ALA A 118 -0.28 30.03 24.19
CA ALA A 118 0.42 30.07 22.91
C ALA A 118 -0.38 29.24 21.89
N GLU A 119 -0.48 29.75 20.69
CA GLU A 119 -1.25 29.10 19.62
C GLU A 119 -0.31 28.39 18.64
N ILE A 120 -0.61 27.13 18.31
CA ILE A 120 0.14 26.34 17.33
C ILE A 120 -0.73 26.19 16.10
N ILE A 121 -0.28 26.72 14.97
CA ILE A 121 -0.93 26.62 13.66
C ILE A 121 -0.16 25.59 12.84
N VAL A 122 -0.86 24.67 12.15
CA VAL A 122 -0.23 23.68 11.28
C VAL A 122 -1.02 23.51 9.97
N ASP A 123 -0.30 23.16 8.90
CA ASP A 123 -0.90 22.79 7.63
C ASP A 123 -1.54 21.40 7.71
N GLY A 124 -2.87 21.37 7.81
CA GLY A 124 -3.66 20.13 7.84
C GLY A 124 -3.81 19.43 6.48
N THR A 125 -3.34 20.03 5.37
CA THR A 125 -3.46 19.41 4.04
C THR A 125 -2.57 18.19 3.88
N ASN A 126 -1.48 18.10 4.65
CA ASN A 126 -0.65 16.91 4.76
C ASN A 126 -0.68 16.40 6.21
N MET A 127 -1.50 15.38 6.46
CA MET A 127 -1.69 14.80 7.80
C MET A 127 -0.39 14.34 8.48
N LEU A 128 0.57 13.84 7.71
CA LEU A 128 1.85 13.35 8.26
C LEU A 128 2.75 14.51 8.69
N ILE A 129 2.93 15.50 7.83
CA ILE A 129 3.77 16.67 8.14
C ILE A 129 3.12 17.51 9.24
N GLY A 130 1.83 17.87 9.07
CA GLY A 130 1.10 18.65 10.06
C GLY A 130 0.98 17.95 11.42
N GLY A 131 0.70 16.64 11.40
CA GLY A 131 0.62 15.82 12.63
C GLY A 131 1.96 15.74 13.37
N ASN A 132 3.08 15.55 12.66
CA ASN A 132 4.41 15.52 13.27
C ASN A 132 4.84 16.91 13.80
N ALA A 133 4.55 18.00 13.06
CA ALA A 133 4.81 19.36 13.50
C ALA A 133 4.04 19.71 14.78
N LEU A 134 2.73 19.41 14.79
CA LEU A 134 1.88 19.61 15.95
C LEU A 134 2.35 18.81 17.17
N SER A 135 2.65 17.53 16.99
CA SER A 135 3.12 16.65 18.05
C SER A 135 4.46 17.12 18.63
N GLY A 136 5.40 17.52 17.75
CA GLY A 136 6.70 18.06 18.16
C GLY A 136 6.55 19.35 18.97
N ALA A 137 5.82 20.33 18.45
CA ALA A 137 5.59 21.61 19.12
C ALA A 137 4.82 21.43 20.45
N ALA A 138 3.77 20.64 20.47
CA ALA A 138 2.99 20.37 21.69
C ALA A 138 3.81 19.66 22.77
N SER A 139 4.68 18.72 22.39
CA SER A 139 5.58 18.03 23.33
C SER A 139 6.57 19.01 23.99
N VAL A 140 7.16 19.91 23.21
CA VAL A 140 8.06 20.96 23.72
C VAL A 140 7.31 21.89 24.66
N MET A 141 6.12 22.38 24.26
CA MET A 141 5.32 23.28 25.10
C MET A 141 4.86 22.61 26.40
N GLY A 142 4.45 21.35 26.34
CA GLY A 142 4.08 20.55 27.51
C GLY A 142 5.25 20.40 28.50
N THR A 143 6.44 20.10 27.99
CA THR A 143 7.65 19.96 28.82
C THR A 143 8.06 21.31 29.48
N LEU A 144 7.99 22.40 28.72
CA LEU A 144 8.27 23.73 29.20
C LEU A 144 7.26 24.19 30.26
N SER A 145 5.98 23.92 30.03
CA SER A 145 4.89 24.20 30.98
C SER A 145 5.16 23.51 32.32
N ALA A 146 5.40 22.20 32.30
CA ALA A 146 5.70 21.40 33.48
C ALA A 146 6.99 21.88 34.21
N GLY A 147 8.04 22.17 33.43
CA GLY A 147 9.31 22.69 33.98
C GLY A 147 9.18 24.07 34.61
N THR A 148 8.36 24.94 34.02
CA THR A 148 8.09 26.29 34.58
C THR A 148 7.25 26.19 35.87
N GLU A 149 6.22 25.36 35.89
CA GLU A 149 5.41 25.10 37.07
C GLU A 149 6.26 24.53 38.20
N LEU A 150 7.18 23.59 37.92
CA LEU A 150 8.12 23.06 38.89
C LEU A 150 8.97 24.15 39.53
N LYS A 151 9.57 25.00 38.69
CA LYS A 151 10.40 26.13 39.19
C LYS A 151 9.60 27.08 40.06
N MET A 152 8.34 27.39 39.70
CA MET A 152 7.49 28.25 40.51
C MET A 152 7.13 27.63 41.85
N LEU A 153 6.83 26.33 41.91
CA LEU A 153 6.52 25.61 43.15
C LEU A 153 7.74 25.56 44.08
N GLN A 154 8.94 25.32 43.53
CA GLN A 154 10.20 25.35 44.27
C GLN A 154 10.52 26.75 44.76
N GLY A 155 10.33 27.79 43.95
CA GLY A 155 10.51 29.18 44.33
C GLY A 155 9.58 29.65 45.50
N ASN A 156 8.39 29.00 45.63
CA ASN A 156 7.48 29.20 46.75
C ASN A 156 7.82 28.35 47.98
N GLY A 157 9.02 27.76 48.06
CA GLY A 157 9.51 27.00 49.21
C GLY A 157 9.08 25.53 49.27
N MET A 158 8.48 24.99 48.22
CA MET A 158 8.20 23.54 48.15
C MET A 158 9.48 22.75 47.97
N PHE A 159 9.63 21.66 48.71
CA PHE A 159 10.73 20.70 48.47
C PHE A 159 10.62 20.10 47.02
N PRO A 160 11.76 19.91 46.35
CA PRO A 160 11.78 19.42 44.96
C PRO A 160 10.98 18.13 44.72
N SER A 161 11.01 17.21 45.68
CA SER A 161 10.23 15.95 45.60
C SER A 161 8.73 16.17 45.67
N VAL A 162 8.25 17.08 46.53
CA VAL A 162 6.84 17.42 46.69
C VAL A 162 6.35 18.26 45.51
N ALA A 163 7.16 19.23 45.06
CA ALA A 163 6.85 20.03 43.89
C ALA A 163 6.69 19.15 42.63
N LYS A 164 7.54 18.14 42.44
CA LYS A 164 7.46 17.22 41.33
C LYS A 164 6.18 16.36 41.33
N THR A 165 5.65 16.00 42.52
CA THR A 165 4.39 15.27 42.66
C THR A 165 3.17 16.19 42.59
N ALA A 166 3.32 17.48 42.84
CA ALA A 166 2.26 18.48 42.77
C ALA A 166 1.99 18.98 41.35
N ILE A 167 2.95 18.78 40.41
CA ILE A 167 2.80 19.15 39.01
C ILE A 167 1.86 18.16 38.37
N GLY A 168 0.65 18.63 37.99
CA GLY A 168 -0.37 17.87 37.32
C GLY A 168 -1.00 16.79 38.21
N THR A 169 -2.25 16.96 38.54
CA THR A 169 -3.06 15.96 39.28
C THR A 169 -3.13 14.63 38.53
N PHE A 170 -2.91 14.67 37.21
CA PHE A 170 -2.82 13.50 36.33
C PHE A 170 -1.61 13.63 35.43
N SER A 171 -0.77 12.59 35.36
CA SER A 171 0.23 12.43 34.31
C SER A 171 -0.25 11.39 33.32
N TYR A 172 -0.11 11.65 32.04
CA TYR A 172 -0.32 10.64 31.01
C TYR A 172 1.00 10.36 30.29
N VAL A 173 1.18 9.11 29.93
CA VAL A 173 2.30 8.69 29.10
C VAL A 173 1.77 8.36 27.72
N GLN A 174 2.15 9.14 26.72
CA GLN A 174 1.80 8.84 25.35
C GLN A 174 2.74 7.77 24.80
N ARG A 175 2.19 6.63 24.43
CA ARG A 175 2.92 5.54 23.80
C ARG A 175 2.29 5.20 22.46
N ILE A 176 2.87 5.70 21.37
CA ILE A 176 2.46 5.35 20.01
C ILE A 176 3.03 3.99 19.67
N LEU A 177 2.16 3.01 19.37
CA LEU A 177 2.55 1.66 19.07
C LEU A 177 2.82 1.48 17.56
N TYR A 178 3.77 0.61 17.22
CA TYR A 178 4.11 0.11 15.88
C TYR A 178 4.78 1.09 14.93
N ASP A 179 4.31 2.31 14.80
CA ASP A 179 4.92 3.34 13.96
C ASP A 179 4.87 4.72 14.63
N PRO A 180 5.73 4.95 15.65
CA PRO A 180 5.75 6.20 16.40
C PRO A 180 6.12 7.42 15.56
N GLN A 181 6.73 7.22 14.39
CA GLN A 181 7.19 8.30 13.52
C GLN A 181 6.22 8.62 12.38
N GLY A 182 5.15 7.82 12.19
CA GLY A 182 4.20 8.02 11.10
C GLY A 182 4.87 7.95 9.72
N SER A 183 5.69 6.92 9.49
CA SER A 183 6.52 6.83 8.30
C SER A 183 5.74 6.41 7.04
N TYR A 184 5.93 7.12 5.92
CA TYR A 184 5.34 6.75 4.63
C TYR A 184 5.75 5.35 4.17
N ILE A 185 7.02 4.98 4.32
CA ILE A 185 7.52 3.68 3.92
C ILE A 185 6.83 2.55 4.70
N ARG A 186 6.63 2.73 6.02
CA ARG A 186 5.96 1.73 6.86
C ARG A 186 4.46 1.64 6.58
N ASN A 187 3.85 2.75 6.20
CA ASN A 187 2.42 2.79 5.93
C ASN A 187 2.08 2.23 4.55
N MET A 188 2.80 2.62 3.50
CA MET A 188 2.44 2.37 2.11
C MET A 188 3.09 1.13 1.48
N SER A 189 4.29 0.72 1.91
CA SER A 189 5.01 -0.40 1.28
C SER A 189 4.21 -1.68 1.24
N TYR A 190 3.47 -2.00 2.30
CA TYR A 190 2.66 -3.22 2.37
C TYR A 190 1.41 -3.19 1.49
N THR A 191 1.07 -2.05 0.91
CA THR A 191 -0.02 -1.88 -0.06
C THR A 191 0.52 -1.87 -1.48
N VAL A 192 1.62 -1.15 -1.70
CA VAL A 192 2.24 -1.01 -3.02
C VAL A 192 2.82 -2.34 -3.50
N VAL A 193 3.42 -3.13 -2.61
CA VAL A 193 3.96 -4.46 -2.95
C VAL A 193 2.90 -5.36 -3.59
N PRO A 194 1.77 -5.67 -2.94
CA PRO A 194 0.76 -6.51 -3.55
C PRO A 194 0.09 -5.86 -4.77
N LEU A 195 0.02 -4.53 -4.85
CA LEU A 195 -0.49 -3.84 -6.05
C LEU A 195 0.40 -4.10 -7.27
N VAL A 196 1.71 -3.95 -7.13
CA VAL A 196 2.65 -4.17 -8.24
C VAL A 196 2.67 -5.65 -8.65
N ILE A 197 2.60 -6.57 -7.68
CA ILE A 197 2.44 -8.01 -7.94
C ILE A 197 1.17 -8.27 -8.75
N GLN A 198 0.06 -7.69 -8.32
CA GLN A 198 -1.23 -7.82 -9.00
C GLN A 198 -1.16 -7.32 -10.45
N MET A 199 -0.55 -6.16 -10.68
CA MET A 199 -0.35 -5.61 -12.02
C MET A 199 0.53 -6.53 -12.88
N ALA A 200 1.69 -6.92 -12.39
CA ALA A 200 2.63 -7.77 -13.11
C ALA A 200 2.00 -9.14 -13.43
N PHE A 201 1.36 -9.78 -12.46
CA PHE A 201 0.73 -11.08 -12.67
C PHE A 201 -0.42 -11.02 -13.68
N LEU A 202 -1.32 -10.06 -13.57
CA LEU A 202 -2.48 -9.97 -14.45
C LEU A 202 -2.11 -9.48 -15.85
N CYS A 203 -1.34 -8.38 -15.97
CA CYS A 203 -1.08 -7.74 -17.26
C CYS A 203 0.00 -8.43 -18.08
N GLU A 204 1.06 -8.91 -17.44
CA GLU A 204 2.21 -9.47 -18.19
C GLU A 204 2.09 -10.98 -18.40
N PHE A 205 1.40 -11.67 -17.50
CA PHE A 205 1.36 -13.13 -17.54
C PHE A 205 -0.04 -13.73 -17.74
N PHE A 206 -0.95 -13.55 -16.77
CA PHE A 206 -2.16 -14.35 -16.67
C PHE A 206 -3.14 -14.12 -17.83
N ILE A 207 -3.56 -12.87 -18.01
CA ILE A 207 -4.57 -12.52 -19.02
C ILE A 207 -4.05 -12.75 -20.45
N PRO A 208 -2.81 -12.35 -20.83
CA PRO A 208 -2.26 -12.65 -22.15
C PRO A 208 -2.19 -14.14 -22.45
N MET A 209 -1.82 -14.95 -21.46
CA MET A 209 -1.77 -16.41 -21.60
C MET A 209 -3.16 -16.98 -21.90
N PHE A 210 -4.19 -16.58 -21.15
CA PHE A 210 -5.55 -17.08 -21.34
C PHE A 210 -6.19 -16.59 -22.64
N ILE A 211 -5.92 -15.35 -23.07
CA ILE A 211 -6.37 -14.84 -24.40
C ILE A 211 -5.76 -15.67 -25.54
N LYS A 212 -4.48 -16.01 -25.46
CA LYS A 212 -3.80 -16.86 -26.45
C LYS A 212 -4.40 -18.27 -26.44
N LYS A 213 -4.51 -18.88 -25.26
CA LYS A 213 -5.07 -20.24 -25.10
C LYS A 213 -6.55 -20.36 -25.48
N LYS A 214 -7.31 -19.26 -25.48
CA LYS A 214 -8.72 -19.25 -25.91
C LYS A 214 -8.90 -19.80 -27.32
N LYS A 215 -8.04 -19.43 -28.27
CA LYS A 215 -8.06 -19.94 -29.65
C LYS A 215 -7.67 -21.40 -29.70
N ASP A 216 -6.63 -21.81 -28.97
CA ASP A 216 -6.19 -23.21 -28.93
C ASP A 216 -7.31 -24.11 -28.40
N PHE A 217 -7.97 -23.74 -27.30
CA PHE A 217 -9.08 -24.49 -26.71
C PHE A 217 -10.33 -24.55 -27.64
N ALA A 218 -10.55 -23.51 -28.44
CA ALA A 218 -11.66 -23.48 -29.38
C ALA A 218 -11.52 -24.53 -30.50
N THR A 219 -10.28 -24.88 -30.86
CA THR A 219 -10.00 -25.88 -31.95
C THR A 219 -9.78 -27.30 -31.40
N MET A 220 -9.46 -27.46 -30.13
CA MET A 220 -9.22 -28.79 -29.53
C MET A 220 -10.51 -29.57 -29.25
N LYS A 221 -10.43 -30.89 -29.36
CA LYS A 221 -11.52 -31.79 -28.91
C LYS A 221 -11.50 -31.89 -27.40
N ILE A 222 -12.63 -31.62 -26.74
CA ILE A 222 -12.83 -31.79 -25.29
C ILE A 222 -12.55 -33.28 -24.95
N ARG A 223 -11.81 -33.56 -23.86
CA ARG A 223 -11.32 -34.88 -23.44
C ARG A 223 -10.21 -35.50 -24.31
N SER A 224 -9.66 -34.79 -25.28
CA SER A 224 -8.45 -35.29 -25.96
C SER A 224 -7.27 -35.27 -24.97
N LYS A 225 -6.26 -36.12 -25.19
CA LYS A 225 -5.00 -36.07 -24.39
C LYS A 225 -4.36 -34.68 -24.48
N GLU A 226 -4.44 -34.04 -25.63
CA GLU A 226 -3.93 -32.68 -25.87
C GLU A 226 -4.62 -31.64 -24.99
N PHE A 227 -5.93 -31.71 -24.79
CA PHE A 227 -6.70 -30.84 -23.94
C PHE A 227 -6.26 -30.98 -22.48
N ILE A 228 -6.12 -32.21 -21.98
CA ILE A 228 -5.64 -32.46 -20.60
C ILE A 228 -4.21 -31.97 -20.40
N PHE A 229 -3.31 -32.21 -21.37
CA PHE A 229 -1.95 -31.68 -21.32
C PHE A 229 -1.89 -30.15 -21.34
N SER A 230 -2.78 -29.50 -22.10
CA SER A 230 -2.86 -28.03 -22.11
C SER A 230 -3.35 -27.45 -20.79
N LEU A 231 -4.31 -28.10 -20.11
CA LEU A 231 -4.75 -27.70 -18.77
C LEU A 231 -3.64 -27.87 -17.73
N LEU A 232 -2.93 -29.01 -17.74
CA LEU A 232 -1.80 -29.24 -16.85
C LEU A 232 -0.68 -28.22 -17.08
N ASP A 233 -0.40 -27.88 -18.33
CA ASP A 233 0.57 -26.86 -18.70
C ASP A 233 0.22 -25.49 -18.08
N ILE A 234 -1.05 -25.07 -18.18
CA ILE A 234 -1.52 -23.83 -17.56
C ILE A 234 -1.36 -23.85 -16.04
N ILE A 235 -1.76 -24.93 -15.38
CA ILE A 235 -1.66 -25.06 -13.92
C ILE A 235 -0.19 -24.96 -13.47
N ILE A 236 0.71 -25.66 -14.17
CA ILE A 236 2.14 -25.63 -13.88
C ILE A 236 2.71 -24.22 -14.06
N ARG A 237 2.34 -23.52 -15.13
CA ARG A 237 2.79 -22.15 -15.40
C ARG A 237 2.31 -21.19 -14.28
N ILE A 238 1.03 -21.25 -13.91
CA ILE A 238 0.47 -20.41 -12.84
C ILE A 238 1.19 -20.67 -11.52
N ALA A 239 1.38 -21.94 -11.15
CA ALA A 239 2.07 -22.32 -9.91
C ALA A 239 3.54 -21.85 -9.90
N LEU A 240 4.23 -21.96 -11.04
CA LEU A 240 5.59 -21.50 -11.20
C LEU A 240 5.68 -19.97 -11.02
N PHE A 241 4.83 -19.22 -11.73
CA PHE A 241 4.82 -17.78 -11.62
C PHE A 241 4.46 -17.30 -10.21
N ALA A 242 3.47 -17.90 -9.56
CA ALA A 242 3.13 -17.60 -8.18
C ALA A 242 4.32 -17.84 -7.24
N LEU A 243 4.97 -19.00 -7.35
CA LEU A 243 6.14 -19.34 -6.53
C LEU A 243 7.29 -18.33 -6.73
N VAL A 244 7.62 -18.03 -7.98
CA VAL A 244 8.70 -17.09 -8.32
C VAL A 244 8.41 -15.69 -7.80
N VAL A 245 7.18 -15.20 -7.97
CA VAL A 245 6.79 -13.87 -7.50
C VAL A 245 6.75 -13.80 -5.98
N ILE A 246 6.20 -14.81 -5.29
CA ILE A 246 6.19 -14.85 -3.81
C ILE A 246 7.62 -14.81 -3.26
N THR A 247 8.52 -15.61 -3.83
CA THR A 247 9.92 -15.63 -3.38
C THR A 247 10.66 -14.35 -3.70
N ALA A 248 10.50 -13.79 -4.90
CA ALA A 248 11.15 -12.55 -5.31
C ALA A 248 10.69 -11.36 -4.46
N THR A 249 9.38 -11.23 -4.19
CA THR A 249 8.85 -10.17 -3.34
C THR A 249 9.24 -10.32 -1.88
N PHE A 250 9.31 -11.54 -1.37
CA PHE A 250 9.84 -11.79 -0.04
C PHE A 250 11.30 -11.38 0.09
N ILE A 251 12.14 -11.76 -0.89
CA ILE A 251 13.54 -11.33 -0.95
C ILE A 251 13.63 -9.80 -1.03
N GLY A 252 12.80 -9.17 -1.89
CA GLY A 252 12.72 -7.72 -2.01
C GLY A 252 12.39 -7.03 -0.68
N LEU A 253 11.40 -7.53 0.05
CA LEU A 253 11.04 -7.01 1.38
C LEU A 253 12.17 -7.21 2.39
N CYS A 254 12.89 -8.34 2.36
CA CYS A 254 14.05 -8.57 3.21
C CYS A 254 15.19 -7.57 2.92
N LEU A 255 15.42 -7.25 1.65
CA LEU A 255 16.39 -6.24 1.25
C LEU A 255 15.97 -4.85 1.73
N ILE A 256 14.70 -4.47 1.57
CA ILE A 256 14.18 -3.20 2.07
C ILE A 256 14.28 -3.14 3.60
N LYS A 257 13.97 -4.23 4.30
CA LYS A 257 14.21 -4.32 5.75
C LYS A 257 15.68 -4.02 6.10
N ARG A 258 16.61 -4.54 5.33
CA ARG A 258 18.05 -4.37 5.58
C ARG A 258 18.52 -2.93 5.32
N PHE A 259 18.04 -2.29 4.26
CA PHE A 259 18.49 -0.95 3.85
C PHE A 259 17.69 0.19 4.46
N TYR A 260 16.38 0.01 4.65
CA TYR A 260 15.45 1.07 5.07
C TYR A 260 14.72 0.77 6.37
N SER A 261 15.17 -0.23 7.14
CA SER A 261 14.61 -0.60 8.46
C SER A 261 13.08 -0.83 8.44
N LEU A 262 12.56 -1.37 7.32
CA LEU A 262 11.14 -1.72 7.22
C LEU A 262 10.83 -2.88 8.19
N PRO A 263 9.87 -2.75 9.11
CA PRO A 263 9.49 -3.82 10.00
C PRO A 263 8.95 -5.04 9.23
N MET A 264 9.46 -6.23 9.53
CA MET A 264 8.91 -7.51 9.11
C MET A 264 8.86 -8.41 10.34
N LYS A 265 7.81 -8.25 11.15
CA LYS A 265 7.61 -8.96 12.42
C LYS A 265 6.79 -10.23 12.25
N GLY A 266 6.11 -10.37 11.11
CA GLY A 266 5.21 -11.50 10.84
C GLY A 266 5.95 -12.81 10.59
N GLU A 267 5.28 -13.92 10.89
CA GLU A 267 5.77 -15.27 10.62
C GLU A 267 5.72 -15.57 9.11
N LEU A 268 6.78 -16.18 8.59
CA LEU A 268 6.94 -16.45 7.16
C LEU A 268 5.83 -17.35 6.59
N TRP A 269 5.39 -18.35 7.36
CA TRP A 269 4.34 -19.26 6.88
C TRP A 269 2.97 -18.56 6.76
N ILE A 270 2.64 -17.61 7.66
CA ILE A 270 1.42 -16.80 7.57
C ILE A 270 1.48 -15.89 6.33
N TYR A 271 2.65 -15.29 6.08
CA TYR A 271 2.90 -14.52 4.86
C TYR A 271 2.65 -15.38 3.61
N ALA A 272 3.21 -16.59 3.57
CA ALA A 272 3.04 -17.48 2.43
C ALA A 272 1.57 -17.85 2.20
N VAL A 273 0.82 -18.17 3.26
CA VAL A 273 -0.61 -18.49 3.17
C VAL A 273 -1.42 -17.30 2.66
N LEU A 274 -1.17 -16.09 3.15
CA LEU A 274 -1.82 -14.87 2.66
C LEU A 274 -1.54 -14.63 1.18
N MET A 275 -0.29 -14.80 0.76
CA MET A 275 0.09 -14.61 -0.64
C MET A 275 -0.53 -15.67 -1.54
N ILE A 276 -0.61 -16.93 -1.12
CA ILE A 276 -1.30 -18.00 -1.86
C ILE A 276 -2.78 -17.65 -2.02
N ALA A 277 -3.47 -17.24 -0.96
CA ALA A 277 -4.86 -16.82 -1.02
C ALA A 277 -5.04 -15.63 -1.98
N PHE A 278 -4.13 -14.67 -1.95
CA PHE A 278 -4.12 -13.54 -2.87
C PHE A 278 -4.01 -13.97 -4.34
N PHE A 279 -3.13 -14.94 -4.66
CA PHE A 279 -3.04 -15.48 -6.02
C PHE A 279 -4.32 -16.17 -6.48
N PHE A 280 -5.02 -16.88 -5.61
CA PHE A 280 -6.35 -17.42 -5.94
C PHE A 280 -7.35 -16.31 -6.26
N ASN A 281 -7.33 -15.21 -5.52
CA ASN A 281 -8.15 -14.04 -5.83
C ASN A 281 -7.83 -13.46 -7.21
N LEU A 282 -6.54 -13.35 -7.54
CA LEU A 282 -6.08 -12.86 -8.84
C LEU A 282 -6.49 -13.80 -10.00
N ILE A 283 -6.48 -15.12 -9.78
CA ILE A 283 -6.93 -16.09 -10.77
C ILE A 283 -8.41 -15.88 -11.07
N GLY A 284 -9.27 -15.78 -10.06
CA GLY A 284 -10.70 -15.55 -10.25
C GLY A 284 -10.98 -14.26 -11.01
N PHE A 285 -10.40 -13.16 -10.55
CA PHE A 285 -10.51 -11.86 -11.19
C PHE A 285 -9.97 -11.87 -12.63
N GLY A 286 -8.79 -12.45 -12.85
CA GLY A 286 -8.14 -12.54 -14.15
C GLY A 286 -8.92 -13.36 -15.16
N LEU A 287 -9.57 -14.47 -14.77
CA LEU A 287 -10.41 -15.28 -15.63
C LEU A 287 -11.61 -14.50 -16.19
N VAL A 288 -12.26 -13.68 -15.37
CA VAL A 288 -13.37 -12.82 -15.82
C VAL A 288 -12.89 -11.89 -16.92
N PHE A 289 -11.79 -11.18 -16.70
CA PHE A 289 -11.25 -10.25 -17.72
C PHE A 289 -10.74 -10.98 -18.96
N ALA A 290 -10.05 -12.11 -18.80
CA ALA A 290 -9.61 -12.93 -19.94
C ALA A 290 -10.77 -13.45 -20.78
N SER A 291 -11.95 -13.65 -20.18
CA SER A 291 -13.16 -14.07 -20.90
C SER A 291 -13.72 -12.96 -21.80
N ILE A 292 -13.76 -11.73 -21.30
CA ILE A 292 -14.37 -10.57 -21.97
C ILE A 292 -13.43 -10.01 -23.05
N LEU A 293 -12.14 -9.97 -22.74
CA LEU A 293 -11.16 -9.27 -23.56
C LEU A 293 -10.69 -10.10 -24.77
N SER A 294 -10.48 -9.40 -25.87
CA SER A 294 -9.84 -9.94 -27.07
C SER A 294 -8.44 -9.38 -27.31
N LYS A 295 -8.14 -8.19 -26.75
CA LYS A 295 -6.84 -7.49 -26.82
C LYS A 295 -6.45 -6.99 -25.45
N MET A 296 -5.14 -6.95 -25.17
CA MET A 296 -4.60 -6.52 -23.87
C MET A 296 -4.60 -5.02 -23.66
N ASP A 297 -4.44 -4.24 -24.72
CA ASP A 297 -4.16 -2.79 -24.63
C ASP A 297 -5.23 -2.05 -23.83
N TYR A 298 -6.50 -2.36 -24.06
CA TYR A 298 -7.62 -1.76 -23.32
C TYR A 298 -7.60 -2.15 -21.84
N PHE A 299 -7.23 -3.39 -21.52
CA PHE A 299 -7.18 -3.84 -20.13
C PHE A 299 -6.07 -3.12 -19.38
N VAL A 300 -4.87 -3.08 -19.94
CA VAL A 300 -3.71 -2.42 -19.32
C VAL A 300 -4.03 -0.95 -19.05
N PHE A 301 -4.62 -0.25 -20.02
CA PHE A 301 -5.01 1.16 -19.86
C PHE A 301 -6.03 1.35 -18.73
N VAL A 302 -7.18 0.67 -18.79
CA VAL A 302 -8.25 0.80 -17.79
C VAL A 302 -7.74 0.38 -16.41
N TYR A 303 -7.01 -0.73 -16.34
CA TYR A 303 -6.50 -1.25 -15.09
C TYR A 303 -5.46 -0.30 -14.44
N THR A 304 -4.57 0.30 -15.23
CA THR A 304 -3.61 1.29 -14.74
C THR A 304 -4.33 2.52 -14.17
N VAL A 305 -5.35 3.03 -14.85
CA VAL A 305 -6.16 4.16 -14.38
C VAL A 305 -6.89 3.80 -13.07
N CYS A 306 -7.45 2.58 -12.96
CA CYS A 306 -8.18 2.13 -11.78
C CYS A 306 -7.25 1.72 -10.63
N SER A 307 -5.98 1.45 -10.87
CA SER A 307 -5.04 0.97 -9.84
C SER A 307 -4.83 1.97 -8.70
N THR A 308 -4.75 3.26 -9.02
CA THR A 308 -4.60 4.34 -8.01
C THR A 308 -5.82 4.47 -7.09
N PRO A 309 -7.06 4.58 -7.59
CA PRO A 309 -8.26 4.51 -6.75
C PRO A 309 -8.31 3.26 -5.87
N PHE A 310 -8.01 2.08 -6.42
CA PHE A 310 -7.99 0.84 -5.65
C PHE A 310 -6.92 0.85 -4.55
N MET A 311 -5.75 1.41 -4.80
CA MET A 311 -4.71 1.57 -3.79
C MET A 311 -5.17 2.48 -2.65
N MET A 312 -5.85 3.59 -2.95
CA MET A 312 -6.34 4.53 -1.94
C MET A 312 -7.48 3.95 -1.11
N THR A 313 -8.32 3.10 -1.70
CA THR A 313 -9.53 2.55 -1.07
C THR A 313 -9.37 1.12 -0.54
N CYS A 314 -8.18 0.52 -0.60
CA CYS A 314 -7.94 -0.85 -0.12
C CYS A 314 -7.95 -1.03 1.40
N GLY A 315 -8.36 -0.02 2.17
CA GLY A 315 -8.44 -0.06 3.63
C GLY A 315 -7.16 0.32 4.38
N VAL A 316 -6.06 0.65 3.67
CA VAL A 316 -4.78 1.06 4.27
C VAL A 316 -4.64 2.57 4.30
N ALA A 317 -4.77 3.25 3.15
CA ALA A 317 -4.73 4.70 3.07
C ALA A 317 -6.00 5.32 3.64
N TYR A 318 -7.16 4.76 3.31
CA TYR A 318 -8.45 5.13 3.87
C TYR A 318 -9.12 3.90 4.51
N PRO A 319 -9.33 3.87 5.85
CA PRO A 319 -9.84 2.71 6.56
C PRO A 319 -11.28 2.36 6.16
N PHE A 320 -11.60 1.07 6.05
CA PHE A 320 -12.92 0.59 5.65
C PHE A 320 -14.06 1.09 6.54
N TYR A 321 -13.85 1.16 7.86
CA TYR A 321 -14.89 1.62 8.80
C TYR A 321 -15.30 3.11 8.62
N MET A 322 -14.52 3.89 7.89
CA MET A 322 -14.82 5.28 7.54
C MET A 322 -15.55 5.41 6.20
N MET A 323 -15.66 4.32 5.44
CA MET A 323 -16.34 4.32 4.14
C MET A 323 -17.85 4.11 4.32
N PRO A 324 -18.71 4.68 3.46
CA PRO A 324 -20.09 4.27 3.36
C PRO A 324 -20.19 2.76 3.09
N ALA A 325 -21.14 2.07 3.76
CA ALA A 325 -21.24 0.60 3.70
C ALA A 325 -21.33 0.04 2.27
N GLY A 326 -22.04 0.73 1.37
CA GLY A 326 -22.13 0.33 -0.04
C GLY A 326 -20.79 0.44 -0.79
N VAL A 327 -19.97 1.43 -0.47
CA VAL A 327 -18.64 1.61 -1.07
C VAL A 327 -17.67 0.57 -0.53
N GLU A 328 -17.67 0.33 0.77
CA GLU A 328 -16.86 -0.73 1.40
C GLU A 328 -17.16 -2.08 0.76
N PHE A 329 -18.45 -2.44 0.67
CA PHE A 329 -18.88 -3.69 0.03
C PHE A 329 -18.38 -3.79 -1.41
N PHE A 330 -18.58 -2.73 -2.21
CA PHE A 330 -18.16 -2.69 -3.61
C PHE A 330 -16.65 -2.88 -3.79
N ILE A 331 -15.84 -2.17 -2.99
CA ILE A 331 -14.38 -2.26 -3.04
C ILE A 331 -13.92 -3.66 -2.62
N LYS A 332 -14.42 -4.20 -1.52
CA LYS A 332 -14.09 -5.56 -1.07
C LYS A 332 -14.55 -6.62 -2.07
N PHE A 333 -15.66 -6.40 -2.77
CA PHE A 333 -16.20 -7.33 -3.75
C PHE A 333 -15.40 -7.34 -5.06
N ILE A 334 -14.93 -6.18 -5.55
CA ILE A 334 -14.23 -6.09 -6.84
C ILE A 334 -12.72 -6.21 -6.71
N SER A 335 -12.10 -5.59 -5.69
CA SER A 335 -10.65 -5.44 -5.62
C SER A 335 -9.96 -6.61 -4.91
N PRO A 336 -9.15 -7.43 -5.61
CA PRO A 336 -8.31 -8.44 -4.95
C PRO A 336 -7.33 -7.81 -3.95
N LEU A 337 -6.85 -6.59 -4.22
CA LEU A 337 -5.93 -5.86 -3.35
C LEU A 337 -6.55 -5.60 -1.98
N ALA A 338 -7.84 -5.30 -1.91
CA ALA A 338 -8.55 -5.06 -0.66
C ALA A 338 -8.53 -6.27 0.28
N GLN A 339 -8.40 -7.49 -0.26
CA GLN A 339 -8.36 -8.72 0.50
C GLN A 339 -7.00 -8.99 1.16
N VAL A 340 -5.91 -8.36 0.70
CA VAL A 340 -4.56 -8.67 1.16
C VAL A 340 -3.84 -7.50 1.82
N ALA A 341 -4.15 -6.25 1.44
CA ALA A 341 -3.37 -5.08 1.87
C ALA A 341 -3.39 -4.87 3.39
N VAL A 342 -4.57 -4.91 4.00
CA VAL A 342 -4.74 -4.73 5.46
C VAL A 342 -4.11 -5.87 6.27
N PRO A 343 -4.41 -7.16 6.00
CA PRO A 343 -3.78 -8.24 6.75
C PRO A 343 -2.27 -8.31 6.55
N LEU A 344 -1.74 -8.00 5.37
CA LEU A 344 -0.30 -7.95 5.11
C LEU A 344 0.39 -6.86 5.93
N LYS A 345 -0.21 -5.67 6.01
CA LYS A 345 0.27 -4.57 6.87
C LYS A 345 0.25 -4.97 8.35
N ASN A 346 -0.86 -5.52 8.83
CA ASN A 346 -0.98 -5.95 10.22
C ASN A 346 0.03 -7.05 10.57
N LEU A 347 0.22 -8.03 9.69
CA LEU A 347 1.20 -9.09 9.86
C LEU A 347 2.62 -8.54 10.02
N ASN A 348 3.06 -7.71 9.09
CA ASN A 348 4.46 -7.28 9.04
C ASN A 348 4.77 -6.12 10.01
N LEU A 349 3.87 -5.14 10.15
CA LEU A 349 4.09 -3.98 10.98
C LEU A 349 3.83 -4.27 12.47
N LYS A 350 2.73 -5.00 12.76
CA LYS A 350 2.31 -5.29 14.13
C LYS A 350 2.82 -6.64 14.64
N GLY A 351 3.15 -7.58 13.75
CA GLY A 351 3.53 -8.95 14.12
C GLY A 351 2.34 -9.73 14.67
N VAL A 352 1.16 -9.58 14.07
CA VAL A 352 -0.05 -10.28 14.53
C VAL A 352 0.03 -11.77 14.24
N GLY A 353 -0.54 -12.57 15.13
CA GLY A 353 -0.61 -14.02 14.98
C GLY A 353 -1.73 -14.50 14.06
N TRP A 354 -1.84 -15.82 13.94
CA TRP A 354 -2.82 -16.50 13.12
C TRP A 354 -4.26 -16.12 13.46
N ASP A 355 -4.57 -15.95 14.74
CA ASP A 355 -5.93 -15.66 15.23
C ASP A 355 -6.52 -14.39 14.61
N ILE A 356 -5.66 -13.37 14.43
CA ILE A 356 -6.05 -12.07 13.87
C ILE A 356 -6.09 -12.13 12.33
N ILE A 357 -5.28 -12.99 11.72
CA ILE A 357 -5.22 -13.14 10.25
C ILE A 357 -6.34 -14.04 9.72
N LEU A 358 -6.78 -15.03 10.48
CA LEU A 358 -7.77 -16.01 10.07
C LEU A 358 -9.10 -15.40 9.56
N PRO A 359 -9.70 -14.38 10.18
CA PRO A 359 -10.89 -13.72 9.64
C PRO A 359 -10.68 -13.16 8.24
N TYR A 360 -9.58 -12.46 8.00
CA TYR A 360 -9.22 -11.91 6.67
C TYR A 360 -9.02 -13.01 5.63
N LEU A 361 -8.40 -14.13 6.06
CA LEU A 361 -8.21 -15.28 5.18
C LEU A 361 -9.56 -15.92 4.79
N LYS A 362 -10.52 -15.99 5.69
CA LYS A 362 -11.87 -16.47 5.40
C LYS A 362 -12.58 -15.58 4.37
N GLU A 363 -12.48 -14.26 4.52
CA GLU A 363 -13.00 -13.30 3.53
C GLU A 363 -12.34 -13.48 2.17
N SER A 364 -11.02 -13.63 2.13
CA SER A 364 -10.23 -13.86 0.91
C SER A 364 -10.59 -15.19 0.22
N ILE A 365 -10.79 -16.26 1.00
CA ILE A 365 -11.27 -17.56 0.47
C ILE A 365 -12.69 -17.41 -0.09
N GLY A 366 -13.59 -16.71 0.62
CA GLY A 366 -14.94 -16.42 0.13
C GLY A 366 -14.92 -15.67 -1.22
N TYR A 367 -14.04 -14.69 -1.35
CA TYR A 367 -13.79 -13.99 -2.61
C TYR A 367 -13.39 -14.95 -3.74
N SER A 368 -12.42 -15.81 -3.49
CA SER A 368 -11.94 -16.78 -4.48
C SER A 368 -13.03 -17.79 -4.88
N LEU A 369 -13.78 -18.31 -3.89
CA LEU A 369 -14.87 -19.25 -4.12
C LEU A 369 -16.01 -18.66 -4.95
N PHE A 370 -16.20 -17.35 -4.90
CA PHE A 370 -17.18 -16.65 -5.73
C PHE A 370 -16.63 -16.38 -7.14
N TRP A 371 -15.45 -15.75 -7.26
CA TRP A 371 -14.95 -15.27 -8.55
C TRP A 371 -14.36 -16.36 -9.44
N ILE A 372 -13.77 -17.43 -8.90
CA ILE A 372 -13.19 -18.51 -9.70
C ILE A 372 -14.26 -19.27 -10.51
N PRO A 373 -15.38 -19.75 -9.92
CA PRO A 373 -16.41 -20.42 -10.68
C PRO A 373 -17.04 -19.52 -11.74
N ILE A 374 -17.34 -18.27 -11.41
CA ILE A 374 -17.90 -17.30 -12.37
C ILE A 374 -16.91 -17.07 -13.51
N GLY A 375 -15.65 -16.83 -13.20
CA GLY A 375 -14.61 -16.62 -14.21
C GLY A 375 -14.43 -17.84 -15.12
N LEU A 376 -14.47 -19.06 -14.57
CA LEU A 376 -14.41 -20.31 -15.35
C LEU A 376 -15.61 -20.46 -16.28
N ILE A 377 -16.82 -20.24 -15.79
CA ILE A 377 -18.05 -20.29 -16.61
C ILE A 377 -17.96 -19.28 -17.75
N MET A 378 -17.63 -18.03 -17.44
CA MET A 378 -17.49 -16.97 -18.45
C MET A 378 -16.41 -17.31 -19.48
N TYR A 379 -15.28 -17.88 -19.03
CA TYR A 379 -14.20 -18.28 -19.92
C TYR A 379 -14.61 -19.42 -20.85
N ILE A 380 -15.30 -20.44 -20.35
CA ILE A 380 -15.85 -21.54 -21.17
C ILE A 380 -16.82 -20.99 -22.22
N ILE A 381 -17.75 -20.12 -21.84
CA ILE A 381 -18.68 -19.47 -22.78
C ILE A 381 -17.91 -18.71 -23.87
N SER A 382 -16.87 -17.97 -23.46
CA SER A 382 -16.02 -17.22 -24.39
C SER A 382 -15.27 -18.13 -25.39
N VAL A 383 -14.81 -19.31 -24.95
CA VAL A 383 -14.20 -20.34 -25.83
C VAL A 383 -15.20 -20.86 -26.81
N ILE A 384 -16.44 -21.17 -26.39
CA ILE A 384 -17.53 -21.65 -27.27
C ILE A 384 -17.87 -20.59 -28.33
N ILE A 385 -17.99 -19.33 -27.94
CA ILE A 385 -18.25 -18.22 -28.88
C ILE A 385 -17.11 -18.10 -29.90
N THR A 386 -15.86 -18.23 -29.44
CA THR A 386 -14.68 -18.19 -30.32
C THR A 386 -14.68 -19.34 -31.32
N LYS A 387 -15.02 -20.54 -30.86
CA LYS A 387 -15.17 -21.71 -31.73
C LYS A 387 -16.21 -21.47 -32.81
N TYR A 388 -17.42 -21.00 -32.45
CA TYR A 388 -18.49 -20.69 -33.41
C TYR A 388 -18.04 -19.67 -34.48
N LYS A 389 -17.32 -18.61 -34.04
CA LYS A 389 -16.79 -17.61 -34.99
C LYS A 389 -15.77 -18.19 -35.96
N ILE A 390 -14.89 -19.08 -35.51
CA ILE A 390 -13.90 -19.75 -36.37
C ILE A 390 -14.59 -20.66 -37.40
N THR A 391 -15.56 -21.46 -36.95
CA THR A 391 -16.31 -22.36 -37.87
C THR A 391 -17.07 -21.57 -38.92
N LYS A 392 -17.77 -20.50 -38.53
CA LYS A 392 -18.51 -19.67 -39.49
C LYS A 392 -17.59 -18.95 -40.49
N SER A 393 -16.40 -18.58 -40.09
CA SER A 393 -15.41 -17.94 -40.99
C SER A 393 -14.83 -18.94 -41.98
N SER A 394 -14.64 -20.22 -41.61
CA SER A 394 -14.19 -21.26 -42.54
C SER A 394 -15.27 -21.62 -43.58
N GLU A 395 -16.54 -21.73 -43.14
CA GLU A 395 -17.66 -21.97 -44.06
C GLU A 395 -17.82 -20.86 -45.11
N TYR A 396 -17.56 -19.60 -44.73
CA TYR A 396 -17.64 -18.47 -45.67
C TYR A 396 -16.51 -18.50 -46.71
N ILE A 397 -15.28 -18.85 -46.31
CA ILE A 397 -14.14 -18.96 -47.21
C ILE A 397 -14.36 -20.12 -48.20
N ASP A 398 -14.80 -21.30 -47.71
CA ASP A 398 -15.09 -22.45 -48.57
C ASP A 398 -16.18 -22.12 -49.60
N SER A 399 -17.21 -21.34 -49.24
CA SER A 399 -18.27 -20.90 -50.15
C SER A 399 -17.81 -19.88 -51.20
N GLU A 400 -16.83 -18.99 -50.88
CA GLU A 400 -16.23 -18.07 -51.86
C GLU A 400 -15.33 -18.82 -52.86
N ASP A 401 -14.56 -19.80 -52.36
CA ASP A 401 -13.68 -20.60 -53.21
C ASP A 401 -14.52 -21.48 -54.20
N ASP A 402 -15.64 -22.08 -53.75
CA ASP A 402 -16.55 -22.81 -54.59
C ASP A 402 -17.23 -21.90 -55.65
N MET A 403 -17.61 -20.67 -55.31
CA MET A 403 -18.16 -19.73 -56.30
C MET A 403 -17.11 -19.27 -57.32
N ASN A 404 -15.87 -19.07 -56.92
CA ASN A 404 -14.79 -18.69 -57.83
C ASN A 404 -14.40 -19.82 -58.78
N ILE A 405 -14.49 -21.09 -58.37
CA ILE A 405 -14.26 -22.26 -59.25
C ILE A 405 -15.38 -22.41 -60.28
N GLN A 406 -16.63 -22.11 -59.90
CA GLN A 406 -17.78 -22.17 -60.85
C GLN A 406 -17.79 -21.02 -61.85
N THR A 407 -17.09 -19.89 -61.58
CA THR A 407 -17.04 -18.74 -62.49
C THR A 407 -15.89 -18.87 -63.52
N ILE A 408 -14.99 -19.84 -63.33
CA ILE A 408 -13.86 -20.12 -64.24
C ILE A 408 -14.12 -21.30 -65.18
N GLN A 409 -15.18 -22.07 -65.02
CA GLN A 409 -15.71 -23.07 -65.95
C GLN A 409 -16.78 -22.49 -66.88
#